data_91b618672b7b9d06e5c70f595d20f811
#
_entry.id   91b618672b7b9d06e5c70f595d20f811
#
_cell.length_a   1.000
_cell.length_b   1.000
_cell.length_c   1.000
_cell.angle_alpha   90.00
_cell.angle_beta   90.00
_cell.angle_gamma   90.00
#
_symmetry.space_group_name_H-M   'P 1'
#
loop_
_entity.id
_entity.type
_entity.pdbx_description
1 polymer ?
#
loop_
_entity_poly.entity_id
_entity_poly.type
_entity_poly.pdbx_seq_one_letter_code
_entity_poly.pdbx_strand_id
1 'polypeptide(L)'
;MRTLRALALIPATAILLVACGNDDETSTDSTVAETTVPAADTTAASTTLPSAGTTAPQDTTPQTAPDGPVQIDVVVGLDSAADRVELVKAGSEVQLNITNPDAADEFHIHGIELEKAVDAGVTATFNFVADTPGTYEVESHVTEDVLVIIEVS
;
A
#
# COMPACT_ATOMS: atom_id res chain seq x y z
N MET A 1 -38.23 42.11 15.19
CA MET A 1 -38.53 40.88 15.93
C MET A 1 -37.18 40.20 16.24
N ARG A 2 -36.80 40.19 17.52
CA ARG A 2 -35.52 39.62 18.01
C ARG A 2 -35.77 38.21 18.45
N THR A 3 -35.17 37.22 17.79
CA THR A 3 -35.20 35.81 18.22
C THR A 3 -34.02 35.53 19.15
N LEU A 4 -34.32 35.21 20.40
CA LEU A 4 -33.38 34.74 21.41
C LEU A 4 -32.85 33.34 20.99
N ARG A 5 -31.53 33.18 20.97
CA ARG A 5 -30.87 31.90 20.91
C ARG A 5 -30.61 31.38 22.32
N ALA A 6 -31.23 30.27 22.66
CA ALA A 6 -30.99 29.57 23.90
C ALA A 6 -29.64 28.85 23.87
N LEU A 7 -28.79 29.17 24.85
CA LEU A 7 -27.50 28.51 25.10
C LEU A 7 -27.75 27.24 25.93
N ALA A 8 -27.54 26.09 25.36
CA ALA A 8 -27.64 24.83 26.09
C ALA A 8 -26.26 24.50 26.73
N LEU A 9 -26.27 24.48 28.06
CA LEU A 9 -25.12 24.09 28.90
C LEU A 9 -25.09 22.55 28.98
N ILE A 10 -23.99 21.91 28.56
CA ILE A 10 -23.77 20.48 28.70
C ILE A 10 -22.84 20.22 29.89
N PRO A 11 -23.22 19.41 30.88
CA PRO A 11 -22.33 19.10 32.01
C PRO A 11 -21.26 18.10 31.63
N ALA A 12 -20.02 18.42 31.96
CA ALA A 12 -18.86 17.52 31.87
C ALA A 12 -18.93 16.45 32.95
N THR A 13 -19.03 15.19 32.56
CA THR A 13 -18.92 14.04 33.47
C THR A 13 -17.48 13.56 33.46
N ALA A 14 -16.77 13.78 34.56
CA ALA A 14 -15.44 13.25 34.82
C ALA A 14 -15.54 11.78 35.26
N ILE A 15 -14.93 10.87 34.54
CA ILE A 15 -14.73 9.47 34.94
C ILE A 15 -13.31 9.30 35.42
N LEU A 16 -13.14 9.05 36.73
CA LEU A 16 -11.89 8.61 37.33
C LEU A 16 -11.71 7.10 37.05
N LEU A 17 -10.63 6.72 36.41
CA LEU A 17 -10.20 5.33 36.38
C LEU A 17 -9.07 5.13 37.40
N VAL A 18 -9.33 4.23 38.32
CA VAL A 18 -8.42 3.73 39.34
C VAL A 18 -7.44 2.76 38.69
N ALA A 19 -6.16 3.02 38.89
CA ALA A 19 -5.07 2.09 38.59
C ALA A 19 -5.01 1.02 39.66
N CYS A 20 -4.96 -0.25 39.27
CA CYS A 20 -4.40 -1.32 40.07
C CYS A 20 -3.25 -1.94 39.31
N GLY A 21 -2.07 -1.82 39.89
CA GLY A 21 -0.86 -2.47 39.45
C GLY A 21 -0.88 -3.96 39.73
N ASN A 22 -0.10 -4.69 38.98
CA ASN A 22 0.45 -5.96 39.42
C ASN A 22 1.85 -6.09 38.81
N ASP A 23 2.82 -6.04 39.69
CA ASP A 23 4.20 -6.47 39.48
C ASP A 23 4.21 -7.99 39.42
N ASP A 24 4.89 -8.57 38.43
CA ASP A 24 5.50 -9.88 38.59
C ASP A 24 6.78 -9.95 37.76
N GLU A 25 7.85 -9.94 38.50
CA GLU A 25 9.21 -10.20 38.05
C GLU A 25 9.38 -11.69 37.78
N THR A 26 9.84 -12.08 36.58
CA THR A 26 10.60 -13.34 36.50
C THR A 26 11.71 -13.18 35.45
N SER A 27 12.87 -12.97 35.99
CA SER A 27 14.18 -13.12 35.35
C SER A 27 14.41 -14.58 34.98
N THR A 28 14.76 -14.86 33.75
CA THR A 28 15.55 -16.04 33.40
C THR A 28 16.57 -15.70 32.32
N ASP A 29 17.78 -15.57 32.81
CA ASP A 29 19.06 -15.77 32.18
C ASP A 29 19.10 -17.02 31.30
N SER A 30 19.59 -16.91 30.05
CA SER A 30 20.19 -18.02 29.32
C SER A 30 21.03 -17.52 28.15
N THR A 31 22.32 -17.39 28.42
CA THR A 31 23.47 -18.03 27.77
C THR A 31 23.63 -17.86 26.25
N VAL A 32 24.66 -17.11 25.95
CA VAL A 32 25.49 -17.01 24.74
C VAL A 32 25.78 -18.36 24.12
N ALA A 33 25.59 -18.47 22.83
CA ALA A 33 26.31 -19.40 21.98
C ALA A 33 26.83 -18.67 20.75
N GLU A 34 28.08 -18.33 20.83
CA GLU A 34 28.98 -17.92 19.77
C GLU A 34 29.20 -19.11 18.82
N THR A 35 28.91 -18.94 17.54
CA THR A 35 29.35 -19.89 16.52
C THR A 35 30.03 -19.12 15.40
N THR A 36 31.29 -19.36 15.33
CA THR A 36 32.32 -18.89 14.43
C THR A 36 32.07 -19.24 12.96
N VAL A 37 32.48 -18.29 12.12
CA VAL A 37 32.64 -18.32 10.66
C VAL A 37 33.59 -19.45 10.22
N PRO A 38 33.46 -19.92 8.95
CA PRO A 38 34.60 -19.67 8.08
C PRO A 38 34.24 -19.08 6.72
N ALA A 39 35.11 -18.16 6.31
CA ALA A 39 35.20 -17.61 4.98
C ALA A 39 35.59 -18.68 3.95
N ALA A 40 35.00 -18.61 2.78
CA ALA A 40 35.54 -19.23 1.58
C ALA A 40 35.57 -18.18 0.48
N ASP A 41 36.77 -17.79 0.20
CA ASP A 41 37.28 -17.08 -0.97
C ASP A 41 37.06 -17.90 -2.25
N THR A 42 36.55 -17.33 -3.30
CA THR A 42 36.75 -17.81 -4.67
C THR A 42 36.62 -16.69 -5.69
N THR A 43 37.71 -16.14 -6.00
CA THR A 43 38.32 -15.65 -7.25
C THR A 43 37.45 -15.53 -8.50
N ALA A 44 37.56 -14.32 -9.06
CA ALA A 44 37.29 -13.75 -10.35
C ALA A 44 37.27 -14.68 -11.58
N ALA A 45 36.39 -14.32 -12.50
CA ALA A 45 36.67 -14.36 -13.92
C ALA A 45 35.93 -13.24 -14.66
N SER A 46 36.69 -12.25 -15.05
CA SER A 46 36.32 -11.29 -16.08
C SER A 46 36.21 -12.01 -17.42
N THR A 47 35.14 -11.76 -18.16
CA THR A 47 35.16 -12.01 -19.60
C THR A 47 34.47 -10.85 -20.32
N THR A 48 35.28 -10.24 -21.17
CA THR A 48 35.11 -9.14 -22.07
C THR A 48 33.93 -9.27 -23.03
N LEU A 49 33.31 -8.10 -23.33
CA LEU A 49 32.44 -7.84 -24.49
C LEU A 49 33.09 -8.20 -25.82
N PRO A 50 32.25 -8.45 -26.85
CA PRO A 50 32.31 -7.53 -27.97
C PRO A 50 30.96 -6.95 -28.37
N SER A 51 31.01 -5.64 -28.60
CA SER A 51 30.06 -4.84 -29.33
C SER A 51 29.94 -5.32 -30.79
N ALA A 52 28.70 -5.54 -31.22
CA ALA A 52 28.39 -5.48 -32.65
C ALA A 52 26.98 -4.93 -32.79
N GLY A 53 26.90 -3.69 -33.25
CA GLY A 53 25.64 -3.11 -33.66
C GLY A 53 25.08 -3.82 -34.89
N THR A 54 23.78 -4.05 -34.85
CA THR A 54 23.00 -4.28 -36.07
C THR A 54 21.64 -3.67 -35.84
N THR A 55 21.39 -2.56 -36.51
CA THR A 55 20.08 -1.94 -36.67
C THR A 55 19.21 -2.91 -37.47
N ALA A 56 18.28 -3.57 -36.83
CA ALA A 56 17.22 -4.29 -37.50
C ALA A 56 15.91 -3.46 -37.46
N PRO A 57 15.05 -3.58 -38.51
CA PRO A 57 13.83 -2.79 -38.62
C PRO A 57 12.90 -3.10 -37.47
N GLN A 58 12.25 -2.08 -36.90
CA GLN A 58 11.18 -2.23 -35.95
C GLN A 58 10.00 -2.91 -36.62
N ASP A 59 9.90 -4.20 -36.40
CA ASP A 59 8.67 -4.95 -36.64
C ASP A 59 7.68 -4.51 -35.55
N THR A 60 6.65 -3.79 -35.94
CA THR A 60 5.52 -3.47 -35.07
C THR A 60 4.67 -4.70 -34.89
N THR A 61 5.18 -5.66 -34.15
CA THR A 61 4.38 -6.75 -33.61
C THR A 61 3.42 -6.15 -32.58
N PRO A 62 2.12 -6.48 -32.58
CA PRO A 62 1.23 -6.09 -31.51
C PRO A 62 1.84 -6.59 -30.20
N GLN A 63 2.17 -5.69 -29.29
CA GLN A 63 2.68 -6.04 -27.98
C GLN A 63 1.54 -6.77 -27.25
N THR A 64 1.64 -8.10 -27.23
CA THR A 64 0.84 -8.92 -26.34
C THR A 64 1.04 -8.38 -24.94
N ALA A 65 -0.05 -8.05 -24.26
CA ALA A 65 0.00 -7.64 -22.85
C ALA A 65 0.87 -8.65 -22.07
N PRO A 66 1.71 -8.21 -21.13
CA PRO A 66 2.49 -9.12 -20.32
C PRO A 66 1.55 -10.12 -19.65
N ASP A 67 1.90 -11.42 -19.71
CA ASP A 67 1.15 -12.54 -19.11
C ASP A 67 1.22 -12.47 -17.57
N GLY A 68 0.66 -11.42 -16.97
CA GLY A 68 0.65 -11.22 -15.53
C GLY A 68 -0.34 -10.13 -15.11
N PRO A 69 -0.65 -10.02 -13.81
CA PRO A 69 -1.55 -9.00 -13.32
C PRO A 69 -1.00 -7.59 -13.61
N VAL A 70 -1.90 -6.66 -13.88
CA VAL A 70 -1.58 -5.23 -13.93
C VAL A 70 -1.18 -4.80 -12.53
N GLN A 71 0.06 -4.33 -12.36
CA GLN A 71 0.56 -3.86 -11.07
C GLN A 71 0.39 -2.36 -10.96
N ILE A 72 -0.23 -1.93 -9.85
CA ILE A 72 -0.43 -0.52 -9.50
C ILE A 72 0.13 -0.34 -8.09
N ASP A 73 1.14 0.51 -7.96
CA ASP A 73 1.76 0.83 -6.68
C ASP A 73 1.44 2.28 -6.32
N VAL A 74 0.99 2.51 -5.09
CA VAL A 74 0.62 3.83 -4.57
C VAL A 74 1.27 4.05 -3.21
N VAL A 75 1.98 5.14 -3.06
CA VAL A 75 2.52 5.60 -1.78
C VAL A 75 1.82 6.90 -1.41
N VAL A 76 1.07 6.87 -0.31
CA VAL A 76 0.29 8.01 0.17
C VAL A 76 1.20 9.20 0.42
N GLY A 77 0.81 10.35 -0.11
CA GLY A 77 1.56 11.61 0.03
C GLY A 77 2.79 11.74 -0.88
N LEU A 78 3.15 10.69 -1.64
CA LEU A 78 4.27 10.74 -2.57
C LEU A 78 3.81 10.76 -4.03
N ASP A 79 2.98 9.79 -4.41
CA ASP A 79 2.47 9.63 -5.77
C ASP A 79 0.96 9.38 -5.82
N SER A 80 0.28 9.44 -4.67
CA SER A 80 -1.17 9.46 -4.59
C SER A 80 -1.73 10.83 -5.00
N ALA A 81 -2.76 10.83 -5.82
CA ALA A 81 -3.45 12.06 -6.22
C ALA A 81 -4.87 11.75 -6.70
N ALA A 82 -5.82 12.63 -6.42
CA ALA A 82 -7.22 12.47 -6.83
C ALA A 82 -7.42 12.54 -8.37
N ASP A 83 -6.45 13.04 -9.10
CA ASP A 83 -6.42 13.10 -10.56
C ASP A 83 -5.48 12.06 -11.20
N ARG A 84 -4.84 11.20 -10.39
CA ARG A 84 -4.06 10.07 -10.89
C ARG A 84 -5.01 9.00 -11.44
N VAL A 85 -4.89 8.71 -12.73
CA VAL A 85 -5.72 7.70 -13.42
C VAL A 85 -4.87 6.58 -13.95
N GLU A 86 -5.22 5.35 -13.61
CA GLU A 86 -4.63 4.11 -14.13
C GLU A 86 -5.65 3.43 -15.07
N LEU A 87 -5.25 3.22 -16.33
CA LEU A 87 -6.11 2.60 -17.33
C LEU A 87 -5.93 1.09 -17.30
N VAL A 88 -7.02 0.37 -17.08
CA VAL A 88 -7.04 -1.10 -17.00
C VAL A 88 -8.04 -1.64 -18.01
N LYS A 89 -7.64 -2.69 -18.72
CA LYS A 89 -8.54 -3.36 -19.66
C LYS A 89 -9.50 -4.27 -18.90
N ALA A 90 -10.77 -4.27 -19.29
CA ALA A 90 -11.76 -5.18 -18.71
C ALA A 90 -11.34 -6.64 -18.83
N GLY A 91 -11.51 -7.40 -17.75
CA GLY A 91 -11.07 -8.79 -17.60
C GLY A 91 -9.62 -8.98 -17.17
N SER A 92 -8.86 -7.89 -16.94
CA SER A 92 -7.49 -8.00 -16.43
C SER A 92 -7.47 -8.35 -14.94
N GLU A 93 -6.50 -9.18 -14.55
CA GLU A 93 -6.12 -9.31 -13.15
C GLU A 93 -5.35 -8.06 -12.72
N VAL A 94 -5.68 -7.51 -11.56
CA VAL A 94 -5.05 -6.32 -10.99
C VAL A 94 -4.46 -6.67 -9.63
N GLN A 95 -3.22 -6.25 -9.41
CA GLN A 95 -2.58 -6.21 -8.11
C GLN A 95 -2.32 -4.75 -7.73
N LEU A 96 -3.10 -4.23 -6.80
CA LEU A 96 -2.94 -2.90 -6.26
C LEU A 96 -2.25 -2.97 -4.90
N ASN A 97 -1.13 -2.26 -4.77
CA ASN A 97 -0.35 -2.16 -3.54
C ASN A 97 -0.39 -0.71 -3.06
N ILE A 98 -0.85 -0.50 -1.82
CA ILE A 98 -0.93 0.84 -1.24
C ILE A 98 -0.15 0.86 0.07
N THR A 99 0.66 1.88 0.26
CA THR A 99 1.42 2.08 1.50
C THR A 99 1.25 3.50 2.00
N ASN A 100 0.82 3.66 3.26
CA ASN A 100 0.92 4.93 3.96
C ASN A 100 2.16 4.85 4.87
N PRO A 101 3.25 5.58 4.57
CA PRO A 101 4.49 5.49 5.34
C PRO A 101 4.39 6.13 6.73
N ASP A 102 3.47 7.07 6.91
CA ASP A 102 3.44 7.97 8.06
C ASP A 102 2.38 7.58 9.11
N ALA A 103 1.33 6.87 8.71
CA ALA A 103 0.21 6.52 9.58
C ALA A 103 -0.39 5.16 9.27
N ALA A 104 -1.04 4.55 10.27
CA ALA A 104 -1.97 3.44 10.04
C ALA A 104 -3.15 3.96 9.23
N ASP A 105 -3.67 3.14 8.31
CA ASP A 105 -4.72 3.56 7.40
C ASP A 105 -5.67 2.41 7.08
N GLU A 106 -6.84 2.74 6.56
CA GLU A 106 -7.77 1.78 5.98
C GLU A 106 -8.10 2.26 4.56
N PHE A 107 -7.78 1.41 3.59
CA PHE A 107 -7.99 1.71 2.19
C PHE A 107 -9.25 1.02 1.68
N HIS A 108 -10.02 1.75 0.88
CA HIS A 108 -11.26 1.28 0.28
C HIS A 108 -11.23 1.45 -1.25
N ILE A 109 -11.73 0.45 -1.97
CA ILE A 109 -11.89 0.49 -3.43
C ILE A 109 -13.39 0.50 -3.72
N HIS A 110 -13.92 1.68 -4.10
CA HIS A 110 -15.30 1.83 -4.50
C HIS A 110 -15.61 1.05 -5.78
N GLY A 111 -16.81 0.49 -5.85
CA GLY A 111 -17.28 -0.27 -7.00
C GLY A 111 -17.07 -1.78 -6.91
N ILE A 112 -16.11 -2.24 -6.11
CA ILE A 112 -15.90 -3.64 -5.76
C ILE A 112 -15.88 -3.88 -4.25
N GLU A 113 -16.00 -2.83 -3.47
CA GLU A 113 -16.16 -2.80 -2.02
C GLU A 113 -15.10 -3.64 -1.28
N LEU A 114 -13.85 -3.49 -1.70
CA LEU A 114 -12.72 -4.11 -1.01
C LEU A 114 -12.09 -3.11 -0.03
N GLU A 115 -11.96 -3.53 1.21
CA GLU A 115 -11.38 -2.73 2.28
C GLU A 115 -10.21 -3.48 2.94
N LYS A 116 -9.22 -2.73 3.39
CA LYS A 116 -8.11 -3.28 4.16
C LYS A 116 -7.46 -2.23 5.07
N ALA A 117 -7.46 -2.51 6.37
CA ALA A 117 -6.71 -1.75 7.35
C ALA A 117 -5.28 -2.29 7.50
N VAL A 118 -4.31 -1.40 7.63
CA VAL A 118 -2.88 -1.71 7.82
C VAL A 118 -2.22 -0.73 8.78
N ASP A 119 -1.14 -1.16 9.42
CA ASP A 119 -0.29 -0.28 10.23
C ASP A 119 0.57 0.64 9.35
N ALA A 120 1.12 1.71 9.94
CA ALA A 120 2.03 2.63 9.27
C ALA A 120 3.22 1.89 8.62
N GLY A 121 3.50 2.22 7.37
CA GLY A 121 4.57 1.61 6.58
C GLY A 121 4.30 0.18 6.10
N VAL A 122 3.15 -0.39 6.43
CA VAL A 122 2.74 -1.71 5.92
C VAL A 122 1.96 -1.55 4.62
N THR A 123 2.29 -2.38 3.63
CA THR A 123 1.60 -2.36 2.34
C THR A 123 0.31 -3.17 2.38
N ALA A 124 -0.80 -2.54 2.04
CA ALA A 124 -2.04 -3.21 1.72
C ALA A 124 -1.97 -3.72 0.28
N THR A 125 -2.12 -5.02 0.05
CA THR A 125 -2.20 -5.60 -1.30
C THR A 125 -3.61 -6.07 -1.57
N PHE A 126 -4.21 -5.58 -2.64
CA PHE A 126 -5.50 -6.03 -3.17
C PHE A 126 -5.26 -6.78 -4.48
N ASN A 127 -5.88 -7.94 -4.62
CA ASN A 127 -5.88 -8.72 -5.86
C ASN A 127 -7.33 -8.91 -6.29
N PHE A 128 -7.67 -8.48 -7.50
CA PHE A 128 -9.02 -8.59 -8.05
C PHE A 128 -8.98 -8.68 -9.57
N VAL A 129 -10.11 -9.08 -10.15
CA VAL A 129 -10.31 -9.03 -11.60
C VAL A 129 -11.18 -7.81 -11.92
N ALA A 130 -10.70 -6.97 -12.81
CA ALA A 130 -11.43 -5.78 -13.26
C ALA A 130 -12.45 -6.13 -14.36
N ASP A 131 -13.50 -6.88 -14.01
CA ASP A 131 -14.44 -7.46 -14.97
C ASP A 131 -15.46 -6.45 -15.51
N THR A 132 -15.82 -5.47 -14.73
CA THR A 132 -16.87 -4.52 -15.08
C THR A 132 -16.26 -3.20 -15.52
N PRO A 133 -16.53 -2.72 -16.75
CA PRO A 133 -16.11 -1.39 -17.15
C PRO A 133 -16.71 -0.30 -16.25
N GLY A 134 -15.90 0.68 -15.92
CA GLY A 134 -16.31 1.76 -15.03
C GLY A 134 -15.13 2.41 -14.33
N THR A 135 -15.43 3.27 -13.38
CA THR A 135 -14.45 4.00 -12.57
C THR A 135 -14.46 3.43 -11.15
N TYR A 136 -13.31 3.03 -10.67
CA TYR A 136 -13.08 2.57 -9.31
C TYR A 136 -12.20 3.60 -8.60
N GLU A 137 -12.76 4.26 -7.60
CA GLU A 137 -12.03 5.22 -6.78
C GLU A 137 -11.39 4.48 -5.60
N VAL A 138 -10.11 4.72 -5.39
CA VAL A 138 -9.36 4.16 -4.27
C VAL A 138 -9.09 5.28 -3.29
N GLU A 139 -9.56 5.12 -2.07
CA GLU A 139 -9.48 6.17 -1.05
C GLU A 139 -8.88 5.68 0.27
N SER A 140 -8.40 6.64 1.05
CA SER A 140 -8.01 6.50 2.45
C SER A 140 -9.18 6.90 3.35
N HIS A 141 -9.59 6.04 4.27
CA HIS A 141 -10.60 6.38 5.26
C HIS A 141 -10.07 7.28 6.40
N VAL A 142 -8.75 7.39 6.53
CA VAL A 142 -8.14 8.26 7.55
C VAL A 142 -8.06 9.70 7.10
N THR A 143 -7.71 9.94 5.82
CA THR A 143 -7.63 11.30 5.26
C THR A 143 -8.85 11.72 4.46
N GLU A 144 -9.71 10.76 4.10
CA GLU A 144 -10.86 10.94 3.19
C GLU A 144 -10.43 11.44 1.79
N ASP A 145 -9.16 11.16 1.40
CA ASP A 145 -8.62 11.52 0.11
C ASP A 145 -8.73 10.37 -0.89
N VAL A 146 -9.07 10.70 -2.13
CA VAL A 146 -8.90 9.78 -3.26
C VAL A 146 -7.41 9.70 -3.60
N LEU A 147 -6.88 8.48 -3.64
CA LEU A 147 -5.45 8.21 -3.84
C LEU A 147 -5.11 7.92 -5.31
N VAL A 148 -6.00 7.23 -5.99
CA VAL A 148 -5.88 6.87 -7.40
C VAL A 148 -7.26 6.47 -7.94
N ILE A 149 -7.48 6.74 -9.22
CA ILE A 149 -8.66 6.29 -9.96
C ILE A 149 -8.24 5.17 -10.91
N ILE A 150 -8.93 4.03 -10.88
CA ILE A 150 -8.73 2.95 -11.85
C ILE A 150 -9.89 2.99 -12.83
N GLU A 151 -9.58 3.30 -14.09
CA GLU A 151 -10.56 3.34 -15.16
C GLU A 151 -10.51 2.05 -15.98
N VAL A 152 -11.59 1.28 -15.94
CA VAL A 152 -11.71 -0.01 -16.61
C VAL A 152 -12.53 0.13 -17.91
N SER A 153 -11.96 -0.30 -19.05
CA SER A 153 -12.56 -0.15 -20.37
C SER A 153 -12.38 -1.38 -21.28
#